data_c105b3b1d1f14c253853d17c90ac1e57
#
_entry.id   c105b3b1d1f14c253853d17c90ac1e57
#
_cell.length_a   1.000
_cell.length_b   1.000
_cell.length_c   1.000
_cell.angle_alpha   90.00
_cell.angle_beta   90.00
_cell.angle_gamma   90.00
#
_symmetry.space_group_name_H-M   'P 1'
#
loop_
_entity.id
_entity.type
_entity.pdbx_description
1 polymer ?
#
loop_
_entity_poly.entity_id
_entity_poly.type
_entity_poly.pdbx_seq_one_letter_code
_entity_poly.pdbx_strand_id
1 'polypeptide(L)' 'MSTHPMPACEALAADPARYIFKRYLADLIEAPDHEMRYRECCRLGGYLGALLECDVITCDEHKALREEMHEFVWGPAQ' A
#
# COMPACT_ATOMS: atom_id res chain seq x y z
N MET A 1 -6.09 5.27 -19.99
CA MET A 1 -6.43 4.65 -18.75
C MET A 1 -5.65 5.27 -17.60
N SER A 2 -6.35 5.80 -16.64
CA SER A 2 -5.65 6.45 -15.56
C SER A 2 -5.56 5.52 -14.36
N THR A 3 -4.40 5.48 -13.77
CA THR A 3 -4.19 4.79 -12.51
C THR A 3 -3.84 5.84 -11.48
N HIS A 4 -4.27 5.62 -10.26
CA HIS A 4 -3.88 6.51 -9.18
C HIS A 4 -2.38 6.39 -8.95
N PRO A 5 -1.65 7.50 -8.98
CA PRO A 5 -0.23 7.43 -8.66
C PRO A 5 -0.07 7.07 -7.19
N MET A 6 0.89 6.21 -6.92
CA MET A 6 1.18 5.75 -5.56
C MET A 6 2.68 5.90 -5.29
N PRO A 7 3.19 7.14 -5.27
CA PRO A 7 4.63 7.35 -5.21
C PRO A 7 5.29 6.79 -3.95
N ALA A 8 4.64 6.91 -2.80
CA ALA A 8 5.22 6.37 -1.57
C ALA A 8 5.25 4.85 -1.61
N CYS A 9 4.17 4.24 -2.09
CA CYS A 9 4.11 2.78 -2.22
C CYS A 9 5.14 2.29 -3.23
N GLU A 10 5.29 2.98 -4.35
CA GLU A 10 6.24 2.60 -5.37
C GLU A 10 7.68 2.72 -4.87
N ALA A 11 7.97 3.77 -4.11
CA ALA A 11 9.30 3.96 -3.54
C ALA A 11 9.65 2.84 -2.57
N LEU A 12 8.71 2.46 -1.72
CA LEU A 12 8.95 1.38 -0.78
C LEU A 12 9.12 0.06 -1.51
N ALA A 13 8.32 -0.18 -2.55
CA ALA A 13 8.39 -1.42 -3.33
C ALA A 13 9.69 -1.53 -4.11
N ALA A 14 10.34 -0.41 -4.40
CA ALA A 14 11.61 -0.41 -5.13
C ALA A 14 12.79 -0.88 -4.26
N ASP A 15 12.63 -0.89 -2.95
CA ASP A 15 13.67 -1.35 -2.04
C ASP A 15 13.76 -2.88 -2.13
N PRO A 16 14.92 -3.43 -2.52
CA PRO A 16 15.07 -4.90 -2.65
C PRO A 16 14.76 -5.65 -1.36
N ALA A 17 14.95 -5.01 -0.21
CA ALA A 17 14.65 -5.64 1.08
C ALA A 17 13.15 -5.74 1.34
N ARG A 18 12.33 -5.02 0.55
CA ARG A 18 10.88 -5.00 0.70
C ARG A 18 10.19 -5.82 -0.39
N TYR A 19 10.75 -6.94 -0.78
CA TYR A 19 10.18 -7.75 -1.87
C TYR A 19 8.79 -8.31 -1.52
N ILE A 20 8.52 -8.53 -0.25
CA ILE A 20 7.18 -8.97 0.19
C ILE A 20 6.18 -7.85 -0.02
N PHE A 21 6.56 -6.61 0.34
CA PHE A 21 5.69 -5.48 0.11
C PHE A 21 5.39 -5.30 -1.38
N LYS A 22 6.42 -5.45 -2.22
CA LYS A 22 6.25 -5.33 -3.67
C LYS A 22 5.21 -6.34 -4.17
N ARG A 23 5.27 -7.57 -3.68
CA ARG A 23 4.32 -8.60 -4.07
C ARG A 23 2.91 -8.27 -3.61
N TYR A 24 2.77 -7.84 -2.35
CA TYR A 24 1.45 -7.50 -1.82
C TYR A 24 0.86 -6.30 -2.54
N LEU A 25 1.69 -5.33 -2.89
CA LEU A 25 1.22 -4.17 -3.64
C LEU A 25 0.71 -4.60 -5.02
N ALA A 26 1.43 -5.48 -5.69
CA ALA A 26 1.00 -6.01 -6.97
C ALA A 26 -0.33 -6.75 -6.85
N ASP A 27 -0.50 -7.54 -5.79
CA ASP A 27 -1.75 -8.24 -5.55
C ASP A 27 -2.91 -7.27 -5.35
N LEU A 28 -2.68 -6.16 -4.66
CA LEU A 28 -3.70 -5.13 -4.48
C LEU A 28 -4.09 -4.50 -5.82
N ILE A 29 -3.09 -4.13 -6.61
CA ILE A 29 -3.32 -3.44 -7.88
C ILE A 29 -4.05 -4.37 -8.86
N GLU A 30 -3.73 -5.65 -8.84
CA GLU A 30 -4.29 -6.62 -9.77
C GLU A 30 -5.59 -7.25 -9.29
N ALA A 31 -6.05 -6.89 -8.09
CA ALA A 31 -7.28 -7.46 -7.55
C ALA A 31 -8.47 -7.16 -8.47
N PRO A 32 -9.30 -8.16 -8.80
CA PRO A 32 -10.31 -8.01 -9.84
C PRO A 32 -11.54 -7.18 -9.42
N ASP A 33 -11.81 -7.07 -8.13
CA ASP A 33 -13.00 -6.37 -7.67
C ASP A 33 -12.75 -5.68 -6.34
N HIS A 34 -13.74 -4.92 -5.88
CA HIS A 34 -13.60 -4.12 -4.67
C HIS A 34 -13.40 -4.98 -3.43
N GLU A 35 -14.08 -6.11 -3.35
CA GLU A 35 -13.96 -6.98 -2.18
C GLU A 35 -12.52 -7.49 -2.05
N MET A 36 -11.94 -7.92 -3.15
CA MET A 36 -10.56 -8.40 -3.14
C MET A 36 -9.58 -7.27 -2.86
N ARG A 37 -9.84 -6.07 -3.40
CA ARG A 37 -9.01 -4.90 -3.11
C ARG A 37 -9.04 -4.58 -1.62
N TYR A 38 -10.21 -4.62 -1.02
CA TYR A 38 -10.33 -4.35 0.41
C TYR A 38 -9.52 -5.37 1.22
N ARG A 39 -9.62 -6.63 0.83
CA ARG A 39 -8.92 -7.71 1.51
C ARG A 39 -7.40 -7.54 1.41
N GLU A 40 -6.90 -7.21 0.21
CA GLU A 40 -5.48 -7.00 0.03
C GLU A 40 -5.01 -5.73 0.74
N CYS A 41 -5.86 -4.71 0.80
CA CYS A 41 -5.54 -3.49 1.53
C CYS A 41 -5.37 -3.77 3.02
N CYS A 42 -6.22 -4.61 3.59
CA CYS A 42 -6.11 -5.00 4.99
C CYS A 42 -4.81 -5.76 5.26
N ARG A 43 -4.43 -6.64 4.34
CA ARG A 43 -3.17 -7.38 4.46
C ARG A 43 -1.98 -6.42 4.46
N LEU A 44 -1.98 -5.48 3.51
CA LEU A 44 -0.92 -4.47 3.43
C LEU A 44 -0.90 -3.59 4.67
N GLY A 45 -2.07 -3.24 5.19
CA GLY A 45 -2.15 -2.44 6.41
C GLY A 45 -1.45 -3.09 7.58
N GLY A 46 -1.65 -4.41 7.72
CA GLY A 46 -0.97 -5.17 8.77
C GLY A 46 0.54 -5.17 8.58
N TYR A 47 0.98 -5.37 7.33
CA TYR A 47 2.41 -5.37 7.02
C TYR A 47 3.04 -4.01 7.32
N LEU A 48 2.38 -2.92 6.91
CA LEU A 48 2.89 -1.57 7.17
C LEU A 48 2.92 -1.26 8.67
N GLY A 49 1.94 -1.74 9.41
CA GLY A 49 1.95 -1.59 10.87
C GLY A 49 3.16 -2.25 11.49
N ALA A 50 3.53 -3.43 11.01
CA ALA A 50 4.71 -4.13 11.49
C ALA A 50 5.99 -3.36 11.15
N LEU A 51 6.06 -2.79 9.94
CA LEU A 51 7.23 -1.97 9.56
C LEU A 51 7.36 -0.73 10.45
N LEU A 52 6.24 -0.12 10.78
CA LEU A 52 6.24 1.03 11.68
C LEU A 52 6.72 0.63 13.07
N GLU A 53 6.22 -0.48 13.58
CA GLU A 53 6.57 -0.98 14.90
C GLU A 53 8.06 -1.30 14.99
N CYS A 54 8.64 -1.78 13.90
CA CYS A 54 10.07 -2.14 13.85
C CYS A 54 10.95 -0.97 13.41
N ASP A 55 10.41 0.24 13.31
CA ASP A 55 11.14 1.45 12.92
C ASP A 55 11.76 1.37 11.52
N VAL A 56 11.17 0.56 10.64
CA VAL A 56 11.61 0.50 9.24
C VAL A 56 11.10 1.71 8.47
N ILE A 57 9.89 2.18 8.83
CA ILE A 57 9.30 3.38 8.24
C ILE A 57 8.92 4.33 9.37
N THR A 58 8.84 5.62 9.05
CA THR A 58 8.41 6.64 10.00
C THR A 58 6.88 6.73 10.04
N CYS A 59 6.36 7.45 11.06
CA CYS A 59 4.93 7.70 11.15
C CYS A 59 4.42 8.45 9.93
N ASP A 60 5.18 9.43 9.45
CA ASP A 60 4.80 10.19 8.26
C ASP A 60 4.76 9.30 7.02
N GLU A 61 5.75 8.42 6.88
CA GLU A 61 5.77 7.47 5.76
C GLU A 61 4.58 6.51 5.84
N HIS A 62 4.29 6.03 7.04
CA HIS A 62 3.16 5.14 7.25
C HIS A 62 1.85 5.82 6.84
N LYS A 63 1.68 7.08 7.25
CA LYS A 63 0.48 7.83 6.89
C LYS A 63 0.35 8.01 5.39
N ALA A 64 1.44 8.38 4.72
CA ALA A 64 1.42 8.58 3.27
C ALA A 64 1.07 7.28 2.54
N LEU A 65 1.68 6.17 2.97
CA LEU A 65 1.42 4.87 2.37
C LEU A 65 -0.05 4.47 2.53
N ARG A 66 -0.59 4.67 3.72
CA ARG A 66 -1.99 4.33 3.98
C ARG A 66 -2.95 5.19 3.18
N GLU A 67 -2.64 6.48 3.06
CA GLU A 67 -3.50 7.38 2.28
C GLU A 67 -3.53 6.97 0.81
N GLU A 68 -2.39 6.60 0.25
CA GLU A 68 -2.33 6.16 -1.14
C GLU A 68 -3.15 4.89 -1.35
N MET A 69 -3.01 3.92 -0.45
CA MET A 69 -3.76 2.68 -0.54
C MET A 69 -5.26 2.92 -0.39
N HIS A 70 -5.63 3.80 0.52
CA HIS A 70 -7.04 4.13 0.75
C HIS A 70 -7.66 4.74 -0.51
N GLU A 71 -6.94 5.68 -1.14
CA GLU A 71 -7.44 6.29 -2.38
C GLU A 71 -7.56 5.27 -3.49
N PHE A 72 -6.65 4.32 -3.56
CA PHE A 72 -6.72 3.30 -4.59
C PHE A 72 -7.96 2.42 -4.42
N VAL A 73 -8.33 2.09 -3.20
CA VAL A 73 -9.47 1.20 -2.93
C VAL A 73 -10.80 1.94 -3.00
N TRP A 74 -10.87 3.15 -2.42
CA TRP A 74 -12.14 3.87 -2.25
C TRP A 74 -12.24 5.14 -3.06
N GLY A 75 -11.19 5.52 -3.77
CA GLY A 75 -11.16 6.77 -4.52
C GLY A 75 -10.72 7.95 -3.66
N PRO A 76 -10.56 9.12 -4.29
CA PRO A 76 -10.07 10.31 -3.58
C PRO A 76 -10.97 10.69 -2.42
N ALA A 77 -10.37 11.27 -1.38
CA ALA A 77 -11.12 11.77 -0.23
C ALA A 77 -12.02 12.92 -0.67
N GLN A 78 -13.21 12.96 -0.13
CA GLN A 78 -14.20 13.99 -0.43
C GLN A 78 -14.12 15.11 0.59
#